data_fd3447377e333adbfdd75726e845ea1e
#
_entry.id   fd3447377e333adbfdd75726e845ea1e
#
_cell.length_a   1.000
_cell.length_b   1.000
_cell.length_c   1.000
_cell.angle_alpha   90.00
_cell.angle_beta   90.00
_cell.angle_gamma   90.00
#
_symmetry.space_group_name_H-M   'P 1'
#
loop_
_entity.id
_entity.type
_entity.pdbx_description
1 polymer ?
#
loop_
_entity_poly.entity_id
_entity_poly.type
_entity_poly.pdbx_seq_one_letter_code
_entity_poly.pdbx_strand_id
1 'polypeptide(L)'
;MPELSRFGGMVIYMLFYDTRQHNKPHVHVFYGEYEAAIGIDGELLAGSIPRKQLKIITGWLAFHEEEVYAAWNKAVQGEHFEKIPPMK
;
A
#
# COMPACT_ATOMS: atom_id res chain seq x y z
N MET A 1 0.38 -2.19 -13.39
CA MET A 1 0.42 -2.38 -11.94
C MET A 1 -0.98 -2.29 -11.38
N PRO A 2 -1.35 -3.21 -10.51
CA PRO A 2 -2.70 -3.17 -9.94
C PRO A 2 -2.82 -2.08 -8.88
N GLU A 3 -3.65 -1.11 -9.18
CA GLU A 3 -3.91 -0.01 -8.25
C GLU A 3 -4.88 -0.46 -7.17
N LEU A 4 -4.55 -0.18 -5.92
CA LEU A 4 -5.39 -0.56 -4.78
C LEU A 4 -6.31 0.59 -4.39
N SER A 5 -5.78 1.82 -4.37
CA SER A 5 -6.58 3.00 -4.06
C SER A 5 -5.84 4.27 -4.50
N ARG A 6 -6.54 5.41 -4.48
CA ARG A 6 -5.96 6.69 -4.86
C ARG A 6 -6.64 7.80 -4.08
N PHE A 7 -5.87 8.56 -3.32
CA PHE A 7 -6.39 9.68 -2.53
C PHE A 7 -5.23 10.56 -2.03
N GLY A 8 -5.55 11.81 -1.70
CA GLY A 8 -4.56 12.71 -1.12
C GLY A 8 -3.35 12.96 -2.00
N GLY A 9 -3.50 12.85 -3.32
CA GLY A 9 -2.38 12.97 -4.24
C GLY A 9 -1.52 11.72 -4.31
N MET A 10 -1.86 10.68 -3.57
CA MET A 10 -1.13 9.43 -3.54
C MET A 10 -1.82 8.35 -4.36
N VAL A 11 -1.03 7.46 -4.97
CA VAL A 11 -1.54 6.27 -5.63
C VAL A 11 -0.95 5.08 -4.92
N ILE A 12 -1.79 4.15 -4.48
CA ILE A 12 -1.37 2.98 -3.73
C ILE A 12 -1.49 1.75 -4.64
N TYR A 13 -0.38 1.02 -4.78
CA TYR A 13 -0.32 -0.18 -5.61
C TYR A 13 -0.02 -1.40 -4.76
N MET A 14 -0.58 -2.52 -5.19
CA MET A 14 -0.28 -3.82 -4.59
C MET A 14 0.77 -4.52 -5.45
N LEU A 15 2.03 -4.42 -5.04
CA LEU A 15 3.15 -5.05 -5.75
C LEU A 15 3.70 -6.16 -4.87
N PHE A 16 3.54 -7.39 -5.29
CA PHE A 16 3.91 -8.54 -4.46
C PHE A 16 5.13 -9.29 -4.98
N TYR A 17 5.58 -9.00 -6.20
CA TYR A 17 6.69 -9.74 -6.79
C TYR A 17 8.06 -9.31 -6.27
N ASP A 18 8.11 -8.29 -5.41
CA ASP A 18 9.35 -7.86 -4.79
C ASP A 18 9.52 -8.45 -3.38
N THR A 19 8.87 -9.58 -3.11
CA THR A 19 8.93 -10.22 -1.78
C THR A 19 10.33 -10.68 -1.39
N ARG A 20 11.25 -10.76 -2.35
CA ARG A 20 12.66 -11.05 -2.05
C ARG A 20 13.31 -9.91 -1.28
N GLN A 21 12.87 -8.66 -1.53
CA GLN A 21 13.39 -7.48 -0.84
C GLN A 21 12.59 -7.18 0.42
N HIS A 22 11.28 -7.40 0.34
CA HIS A 22 10.36 -7.10 1.43
C HIS A 22 9.52 -8.33 1.70
N ASN A 23 9.93 -9.11 2.69
CA ASN A 23 9.31 -10.42 2.96
C ASN A 23 8.07 -10.36 3.82
N LYS A 24 7.49 -9.18 4.02
CA LYS A 24 6.23 -9.03 4.75
C LYS A 24 5.19 -8.37 3.85
N PRO A 25 3.89 -8.56 4.12
CA PRO A 25 2.84 -7.91 3.33
C PRO A 25 3.00 -6.40 3.33
N HIS A 26 2.95 -5.80 2.15
CA HIS A 26 3.21 -4.37 2.00
C HIS A 26 2.53 -3.81 0.77
N VAL A 27 2.46 -2.48 0.71
CA VAL A 27 1.96 -1.75 -0.45
C VAL A 27 3.01 -0.76 -0.91
N HIS A 28 2.92 -0.31 -2.16
CA HIS A 28 3.77 0.73 -2.70
C HIS A 28 2.93 1.99 -2.87
N VAL A 29 3.48 3.13 -2.42
CA VAL A 29 2.80 4.41 -2.46
C VAL A 29 3.62 5.37 -3.30
N PHE A 30 2.96 6.02 -4.26
CA PHE A 30 3.60 7.04 -5.09
C PHE A 30 2.93 8.38 -4.81
N TYR A 31 3.74 9.40 -4.59
CA TYR A 31 3.28 10.75 -4.33
C TYR A 31 4.24 11.72 -5.03
N GLY A 32 3.84 12.26 -6.19
CA GLY A 32 4.73 13.11 -6.97
C GLY A 32 6.01 12.36 -7.31
N GLU A 33 7.14 12.89 -6.86
CA GLU A 33 8.45 12.28 -7.06
C GLU A 33 8.79 11.23 -6.02
N TYR A 34 7.96 11.11 -4.98
CA TYR A 34 8.24 10.21 -3.87
C TYR A 34 7.68 8.82 -4.11
N GLU A 35 8.39 7.84 -3.61
CA GLU A 35 7.94 6.46 -3.68
C GLU A 35 8.35 5.78 -2.37
N ALA A 36 7.44 4.99 -1.79
CA ALA A 36 7.72 4.30 -0.55
C ALA A 36 7.06 2.94 -0.55
N ALA A 37 7.72 1.96 0.07
CA ALA A 37 7.16 0.65 0.36
C ALA A 37 6.78 0.66 1.84
N ILE A 38 5.51 0.41 2.14
CA ILE A 38 4.99 0.51 3.50
C ILE A 38 4.29 -0.79 3.85
N GLY A 39 4.67 -1.40 4.96
CA GLY A 39 4.01 -2.61 5.45
C GLY A 39 2.55 -2.33 5.76
N ILE A 40 1.71 -3.35 5.62
CA ILE A 40 0.28 -3.18 5.92
C ILE A 40 0.09 -2.80 7.39
N ASP A 41 1.06 -3.15 8.23
CA ASP A 41 1.06 -2.76 9.65
C ASP A 41 1.53 -1.31 9.87
N GLY A 42 1.86 -0.59 8.80
CA GLY A 42 2.26 0.81 8.88
C GLY A 42 3.75 1.06 8.91
N GLU A 43 4.57 0.03 8.90
CA GLU A 43 6.03 0.19 8.94
C GLU A 43 6.58 0.64 7.59
N LEU A 44 7.41 1.69 7.59
CA LEU A 44 8.09 2.14 6.38
C LEU A 44 9.25 1.18 6.10
N LEU A 45 9.16 0.45 4.99
CA LEU A 45 10.14 -0.57 4.64
C LEU A 45 11.25 -0.03 3.75
N ALA A 46 10.92 0.88 2.85
CA ALA A 46 11.90 1.43 1.91
C ALA A 46 11.37 2.73 1.31
N GLY A 47 12.29 3.54 0.79
CA GLY A 47 11.92 4.79 0.12
C GLY A 47 11.60 5.90 1.11
N SER A 48 10.95 6.93 0.60
CA SER A 48 10.56 8.07 1.44
C SER A 48 9.29 8.71 0.91
N ILE A 49 8.57 9.38 1.80
CA ILE A 49 7.35 10.10 1.47
C ILE A 49 7.23 11.21 2.52
N PRO A 50 6.67 12.39 2.17
CA PRO A 50 6.55 13.47 3.16
C PRO A 50 5.78 13.01 4.38
N ARG A 51 6.15 13.54 5.53
CA ARG A 51 5.60 13.11 6.83
C ARG A 51 4.08 13.19 6.87
N LYS A 52 3.51 14.23 6.30
CA LYS A 52 2.06 14.41 6.29
C LYS A 52 1.38 13.26 5.53
N GLN A 53 1.91 12.93 4.36
CA GLN A 53 1.38 11.85 3.54
C GLN A 53 1.60 10.50 4.21
N LEU A 54 2.74 10.33 4.89
CA LEU A 54 3.00 9.09 5.62
C LEU A 54 1.95 8.88 6.71
N LYS A 55 1.58 9.92 7.43
CA LYS A 55 0.55 9.82 8.46
C LYS A 55 -0.81 9.45 7.86
N ILE A 56 -1.13 10.05 6.71
CA ILE A 56 -2.40 9.78 6.04
C ILE A 56 -2.46 8.32 5.61
N ILE A 57 -1.40 7.83 4.96
CA ILE A 57 -1.41 6.46 4.44
C ILE A 57 -1.38 5.42 5.58
N THR A 58 -0.65 5.68 6.65
CA THR A 58 -0.63 4.73 7.76
C THR A 58 -1.98 4.68 8.48
N GLY A 59 -2.69 5.82 8.57
CA GLY A 59 -4.04 5.85 9.11
C GLY A 59 -5.02 5.07 8.24
N TRP A 60 -4.92 5.24 6.92
CA TRP A 60 -5.75 4.51 5.98
C TRP A 60 -5.48 3.00 6.06
N LEU A 61 -4.20 2.61 6.14
CA LEU A 61 -3.84 1.20 6.28
C LEU A 61 -4.40 0.61 7.57
N ALA A 62 -4.36 1.35 8.66
CA ALA A 62 -4.91 0.88 9.94
C ALA A 62 -6.42 0.72 9.84
N PHE A 63 -7.10 1.66 9.20
CA PHE A 63 -8.55 1.62 9.07
C PHE A 63 -9.02 0.48 8.17
N HIS A 64 -8.29 0.20 7.08
CA HIS A 64 -8.64 -0.82 6.10
C HIS A 64 -7.77 -2.06 6.19
N GLU A 65 -7.18 -2.33 7.36
CA GLU A 65 -6.19 -3.39 7.52
C GLU A 65 -6.68 -4.75 7.01
N GLU A 66 -7.89 -5.15 7.39
CA GLU A 66 -8.42 -6.44 6.96
C GLU A 66 -8.61 -6.52 5.46
N GLU A 67 -9.10 -5.45 4.86
CA GLU A 67 -9.33 -5.40 3.42
C GLU A 67 -8.00 -5.46 2.65
N VAL A 68 -6.99 -4.76 3.15
CA VAL A 68 -5.68 -4.72 2.49
C VAL A 68 -5.00 -6.08 2.60
N TYR A 69 -5.07 -6.74 3.75
CA TYR A 69 -4.53 -8.09 3.90
C TYR A 69 -5.24 -9.08 2.99
N ALA A 70 -6.56 -8.97 2.86
CA ALA A 70 -7.32 -9.84 1.96
C ALA A 70 -6.86 -9.64 0.50
N ALA A 71 -6.64 -8.38 0.10
CA ALA A 71 -6.15 -8.07 -1.24
C ALA A 71 -4.75 -8.65 -1.44
N TRP A 72 -3.89 -8.54 -0.44
CA TRP A 72 -2.54 -9.10 -0.49
C TRP A 72 -2.58 -10.61 -0.72
N ASN A 73 -3.41 -11.30 0.06
CA ASN A 73 -3.52 -12.75 -0.06
C ASN A 73 -3.99 -13.17 -1.46
N LYS A 74 -4.93 -12.44 -2.03
CA LYS A 74 -5.39 -12.71 -3.39
C LYS A 74 -4.28 -12.44 -4.41
N ALA A 75 -3.58 -11.33 -4.24
CA ALA A 75 -2.52 -10.94 -5.17
C ALA A 75 -1.41 -11.97 -5.23
N VAL A 76 -0.96 -12.49 -4.09
CA VAL A 76 0.12 -13.48 -4.07
C VAL A 76 -0.31 -14.81 -4.64
N GLN A 77 -1.62 -15.08 -4.71
CA GLN A 77 -2.16 -16.29 -5.32
C GLN A 77 -2.50 -16.07 -6.80
N GLY A 78 -2.23 -14.88 -7.31
CA GLY A 78 -2.54 -14.57 -8.71
C GLY A 78 -4.02 -14.32 -8.96
N GLU A 79 -4.81 -14.07 -7.92
CA GLU A 79 -6.24 -13.83 -8.04
C GLU A 79 -6.53 -12.34 -8.13
N HIS A 80 -7.67 -12.02 -8.74
CA HIS A 80 -8.14 -10.63 -8.83
C HIS A 80 -8.55 -10.13 -7.44
N PHE A 81 -8.23 -8.86 -7.16
CA PHE A 81 -8.69 -8.22 -5.92
C PHE A 81 -9.38 -6.90 -6.27
N GLU A 82 -10.30 -6.50 -5.42
CA GLU A 82 -11.05 -5.25 -5.60
C GLU A 82 -10.28 -4.07 -5.05
N LYS A 83 -10.53 -2.89 -5.63
CA LYS A 83 -9.99 -1.67 -5.08
C LYS A 83 -10.65 -1.39 -3.73
N ILE A 84 -9.91 -0.70 -2.87
CA ILE A 84 -10.37 -0.35 -1.53
C ILE A 84 -10.78 1.11 -1.52
N PRO A 85 -11.90 1.48 -0.83
CA PRO A 85 -12.33 2.86 -0.81
C PRO A 85 -11.24 3.81 -0.31
N PRO A 86 -11.12 4.99 -0.94
CA PRO A 86 -10.11 5.96 -0.53
C PRO A 86 -10.50 6.61 0.80
N MET A 87 -9.52 7.26 1.40
CA MET A 87 -9.76 8.08 2.59
C MET A 87 -10.49 9.35 2.16
N LYS A 88 -11.51 9.71 2.89
CA LYS A 88 -12.29 10.92 2.62
C LYS A 88 -11.65 12.14 3.28
#